data_3b375d14b1f9093ed2e823de660eed1b
#
_entry.id   3b375d14b1f9093ed2e823de660eed1b
#
_cell.length_a   1.000
_cell.length_b   1.000
_cell.length_c   1.000
_cell.angle_alpha   90.00
_cell.angle_beta   90.00
_cell.angle_gamma   90.00
#
_symmetry.space_group_name_H-M   'P 1'
#
loop_
_entity.id
_entity.type
_entity.pdbx_description
1 polymer ?
#
loop_
_entity_poly.entity_id
_entity_poly.type
_entity_poly.pdbx_seq_one_letter_code
_entity_poly.pdbx_strand_id
1 'polypeptide(L)'
;MRVSWDIMRDGLPIIIVNLKTYEQGYGADGFDLCKIMEEISIEHNVNLAAAVSAIDLVDYSDNLKIPIFAQHIDGINYGSHTGSILPEAVRYSGAIGTLVNHAECQMNWEDIEATISRCRELGLLTVLCTADVEATKRGATLNPDMLAVEPPELIGGEISVSTAKPEVIRDSVSAVNQINPGIPVLCGAGVKDKADVSKALSLGSQGILLASGVVKSSEPRKVLIDLIQGL
;
A
#
# COMPACT_ATOMS: atom_id res chain seq x y z
N MET A 1 16.55 11.71 7.28
CA MET A 1 17.04 11.08 6.03
C MET A 1 15.78 10.56 5.35
N ARG A 2 15.44 11.07 4.16
CA ARG A 2 14.21 10.61 3.46
C ARG A 2 14.44 9.18 3.00
N VAL A 3 13.44 8.30 3.23
CA VAL A 3 13.45 6.91 2.75
C VAL A 3 13.53 6.96 1.22
N SER A 4 14.52 6.30 0.62
CA SER A 4 14.64 6.17 -0.83
C SER A 4 14.03 4.85 -1.30
N TRP A 5 13.70 4.76 -2.60
CA TRP A 5 13.23 3.51 -3.22
C TRP A 5 14.20 2.33 -3.00
N ASP A 6 15.49 2.59 -3.04
CA ASP A 6 16.50 1.55 -2.81
C ASP A 6 16.34 0.92 -1.42
N ILE A 7 16.04 1.73 -0.38
CA ILE A 7 15.75 1.23 0.97
C ILE A 7 14.48 0.38 0.99
N MET A 8 13.46 0.76 0.20
CA MET A 8 12.22 -0.02 0.11
C MET A 8 12.39 -1.33 -0.66
N ARG A 9 13.22 -1.35 -1.71
CA ARG A 9 13.49 -2.54 -2.53
C ARG A 9 14.34 -3.57 -1.80
N ASP A 10 15.30 -3.12 -1.01
CA ASP A 10 16.07 -3.97 -0.09
C ASP A 10 15.25 -4.40 1.13
N GLY A 11 14.10 -3.77 1.33
CA GLY A 11 13.17 -3.96 2.44
C GLY A 11 11.96 -4.85 2.15
N LEU A 12 11.96 -5.69 1.13
CA LEU A 12 10.90 -6.69 0.93
C LEU A 12 11.19 -7.95 1.76
N PRO A 13 10.15 -8.63 2.29
CA PRO A 13 8.73 -8.29 2.19
C PRO A 13 8.33 -7.06 3.03
N ILE A 14 7.24 -6.38 2.63
CA ILE A 14 6.68 -5.20 3.30
C ILE A 14 5.23 -5.41 3.72
N ILE A 15 4.82 -4.79 4.84
CA ILE A 15 3.40 -4.64 5.20
C ILE A 15 3.03 -3.16 5.13
N ILE A 16 2.06 -2.82 4.27
CA ILE A 16 1.47 -1.49 4.17
C ILE A 16 0.11 -1.50 4.86
N VAL A 17 -0.08 -0.66 5.86
CA VAL A 17 -1.36 -0.47 6.55
C VAL A 17 -2.07 0.74 5.96
N ASN A 18 -3.19 0.51 5.26
CA ASN A 18 -4.06 1.58 4.77
C ASN A 18 -5.01 2.00 5.90
N LEU A 19 -4.84 3.21 6.41
CA LEU A 19 -5.64 3.74 7.52
C LEU A 19 -7.08 4.05 7.10
N LYS A 20 -7.32 4.20 5.79
CA LYS A 20 -8.62 4.56 5.21
C LYS A 20 -9.20 5.82 5.89
N THR A 21 -10.52 5.84 6.10
CA THR A 21 -11.24 6.89 6.82
C THR A 21 -11.89 6.33 8.10
N TYR A 22 -11.26 5.32 8.72
CA TYR A 22 -11.72 4.79 9.99
C TYR A 22 -11.48 5.82 11.10
N GLU A 23 -12.36 5.83 12.12
CA GLU A 23 -12.27 6.73 13.27
C GLU A 23 -10.87 6.69 13.94
N GLN A 24 -10.24 5.52 14.00
CA GLN A 24 -8.91 5.31 14.55
C GLN A 24 -7.78 5.56 13.53
N GLY A 25 -8.11 6.00 12.31
CA GLY A 25 -7.18 6.09 11.17
C GLY A 25 -6.73 7.50 10.80
N TYR A 26 -7.08 8.53 11.58
CA TYR A 26 -6.71 9.93 11.28
C TYR A 26 -6.40 10.73 12.54
N GLY A 27 -5.79 11.91 12.37
CA GLY A 27 -5.43 12.80 13.48
C GLY A 27 -4.55 12.11 14.51
N ALA A 28 -4.79 12.37 15.80
CA ALA A 28 -3.97 11.85 16.89
C ALA A 28 -4.00 10.31 16.99
N ASP A 29 -5.17 9.69 16.84
CA ASP A 29 -5.30 8.23 16.95
C ASP A 29 -4.56 7.51 15.82
N GLY A 30 -4.68 8.01 14.58
CA GLY A 30 -3.94 7.47 13.44
C GLY A 30 -2.43 7.69 13.57
N PHE A 31 -2.01 8.84 14.13
CA PHE A 31 -0.60 9.11 14.44
C PHE A 31 -0.05 8.12 15.47
N ASP A 32 -0.76 7.88 16.57
CA ASP A 32 -0.36 6.93 17.61
C ASP A 32 -0.27 5.49 17.07
N LEU A 33 -1.19 5.10 16.17
CA LEU A 33 -1.11 3.81 15.47
C LEU A 33 0.17 3.73 14.62
N CYS A 34 0.47 4.76 13.84
CA CYS A 34 1.69 4.81 13.03
C CYS A 34 2.96 4.80 13.89
N LYS A 35 2.92 5.40 15.09
CA LYS A 35 4.01 5.32 16.05
C LYS A 35 4.23 3.91 16.59
N ILE A 36 3.17 3.17 16.88
CA ILE A 36 3.25 1.74 17.23
C ILE A 36 3.90 0.96 16.08
N MET A 37 3.53 1.24 14.83
CA MET A 37 4.13 0.61 13.65
C MET A 37 5.62 0.93 13.54
N GLU A 38 6.03 2.18 13.78
CA GLU A 38 7.44 2.60 13.79
C GLU A 38 8.25 1.83 14.83
N GLU A 39 7.74 1.73 16.06
CA GLU A 39 8.39 1.00 17.13
C GLU A 39 8.60 -0.47 16.77
N ILE A 40 7.55 -1.15 16.27
CA ILE A 40 7.62 -2.55 15.84
C ILE A 40 8.62 -2.72 14.68
N SER A 41 8.59 -1.83 13.69
CA SER A 41 9.51 -1.86 12.56
C SER A 41 10.96 -1.82 13.02
N ILE A 42 11.28 -0.96 13.99
CA ILE A 42 12.62 -0.84 14.56
C ILE A 42 12.96 -2.04 15.44
N GLU A 43 12.07 -2.44 16.36
CA GLU A 43 12.29 -3.52 17.33
C GLU A 43 12.54 -4.88 16.64
N HIS A 44 11.84 -5.14 15.55
CA HIS A 44 11.88 -6.43 14.84
C HIS A 44 12.64 -6.39 13.52
N ASN A 45 13.16 -5.23 13.13
CA ASN A 45 13.85 -5.02 11.85
C ASN A 45 13.02 -5.51 10.64
N VAL A 46 11.76 -5.08 10.59
CA VAL A 46 10.79 -5.41 9.52
C VAL A 46 10.29 -4.14 8.84
N ASN A 47 9.83 -4.28 7.61
CA ASN A 47 9.37 -3.13 6.83
C ASN A 47 7.86 -2.94 6.98
N LEU A 48 7.48 -1.88 7.69
CA LEU A 48 6.13 -1.41 7.84
C LEU A 48 6.00 -0.02 7.21
N ALA A 49 4.88 0.24 6.54
CA ALA A 49 4.53 1.53 5.97
C ALA A 49 3.04 1.83 6.20
N ALA A 50 2.68 3.11 6.23
CA ALA A 50 1.28 3.53 6.37
C ALA A 50 0.82 4.32 5.15
N ALA A 51 -0.42 4.06 4.68
CA ALA A 51 -1.11 4.91 3.73
C ALA A 51 -2.17 5.73 4.47
N VAL A 52 -2.03 7.06 4.47
CA VAL A 52 -2.77 7.98 5.32
C VAL A 52 -3.55 9.02 4.52
N SER A 53 -4.51 9.67 5.17
CA SER A 53 -5.28 10.77 4.60
C SER A 53 -4.37 11.92 4.13
N ALA A 54 -4.74 12.58 3.04
CA ALA A 54 -4.00 13.74 2.52
C ALA A 54 -3.87 14.88 3.55
N ILE A 55 -4.81 14.96 4.51
CA ILE A 55 -4.80 15.99 5.57
C ILE A 55 -3.67 15.72 6.59
N ASP A 56 -3.35 14.46 6.84
CA ASP A 56 -2.39 14.04 7.87
C ASP A 56 -0.95 13.87 7.33
N LEU A 57 -0.76 13.95 5.99
CA LEU A 57 0.51 13.65 5.34
C LEU A 57 1.70 14.44 5.89
N VAL A 58 1.54 15.77 6.09
CA VAL A 58 2.63 16.63 6.56
C VAL A 58 3.03 16.25 7.99
N ASP A 59 2.04 16.15 8.87
CA ASP A 59 2.30 15.86 10.29
C ASP A 59 2.96 14.49 10.47
N TYR A 60 2.45 13.46 9.81
CA TYR A 60 3.00 12.11 9.94
C TYR A 60 4.37 11.99 9.27
N SER A 61 4.56 12.57 8.09
CA SER A 61 5.84 12.50 7.38
C SER A 61 6.98 13.26 8.08
N ASP A 62 6.66 14.34 8.80
CA ASP A 62 7.65 15.14 9.53
C ASP A 62 8.05 14.51 10.88
N ASN A 63 7.13 13.76 11.51
CA ASN A 63 7.30 13.28 12.88
C ASN A 63 7.54 11.76 13.01
N LEU A 64 7.34 10.98 11.93
CA LEU A 64 7.55 9.54 11.93
C LEU A 64 8.68 9.13 10.97
N LYS A 65 9.31 7.99 11.24
CA LYS A 65 10.41 7.44 10.44
C LYS A 65 9.97 6.32 9.51
N ILE A 66 8.77 5.74 9.74
CA ILE A 66 8.24 4.76 8.78
C ILE A 66 7.85 5.45 7.47
N PRO A 67 7.89 4.75 6.34
CA PRO A 67 7.42 5.25 5.06
C PRO A 67 5.93 5.64 5.11
N ILE A 68 5.60 6.87 4.70
CA ILE A 68 4.23 7.38 4.61
C ILE A 68 3.82 7.50 3.15
N PHE A 69 2.69 6.90 2.79
CA PHE A 69 2.05 6.98 1.49
C PHE A 69 0.76 7.82 1.58
N ALA A 70 0.43 8.54 0.52
CA ALA A 70 -0.92 9.05 0.35
C ALA A 70 -1.89 7.92 -0.03
N GLN A 71 -3.15 8.05 0.35
CA GLN A 71 -4.19 7.10 -0.07
C GLN A 71 -4.64 7.30 -1.51
N HIS A 72 -4.38 8.47 -2.08
CA HIS A 72 -4.75 8.84 -3.45
C HIS A 72 -3.93 10.06 -3.92
N ILE A 73 -3.70 10.13 -5.23
CA ILE A 73 -3.20 11.31 -5.96
C ILE A 73 -3.92 11.38 -7.30
N ASP A 74 -4.27 12.59 -7.75
CA ASP A 74 -4.75 12.83 -9.11
C ASP A 74 -3.58 13.07 -10.07
N GLY A 75 -3.63 12.51 -11.27
CA GLY A 75 -2.58 12.64 -12.30
C GLY A 75 -2.58 13.98 -13.02
N ILE A 76 -2.63 15.09 -12.28
CA ILE A 76 -2.80 16.45 -12.77
C ILE A 76 -1.51 17.29 -12.65
N ASN A 77 -1.47 18.40 -13.39
CA ASN A 77 -0.48 19.46 -13.24
C ASN A 77 -1.05 20.63 -12.42
N TYR A 78 -0.22 21.63 -12.12
CA TYR A 78 -0.70 22.89 -11.54
C TYR A 78 -1.81 23.49 -12.41
N GLY A 79 -2.88 23.98 -11.78
CA GLY A 79 -4.00 24.56 -12.49
C GLY A 79 -5.27 24.69 -11.67
N SER A 80 -6.40 24.80 -12.37
CA SER A 80 -7.73 24.97 -11.76
C SER A 80 -8.36 23.62 -11.45
N HIS A 81 -7.92 22.99 -10.35
CA HIS A 81 -8.32 21.64 -9.93
C HIS A 81 -8.79 21.63 -8.47
N THR A 82 -9.71 22.53 -8.12
CA THR A 82 -10.24 22.60 -6.75
C THR A 82 -10.81 21.25 -6.29
N GLY A 83 -10.29 20.72 -5.17
CA GLY A 83 -10.70 19.45 -4.59
C GLY A 83 -9.80 18.26 -4.97
N SER A 84 -8.95 18.39 -5.98
CA SER A 84 -8.01 17.34 -6.36
C SER A 84 -6.76 17.33 -5.48
N ILE A 85 -6.11 16.18 -5.42
CA ILE A 85 -4.85 15.96 -4.70
C ILE A 85 -3.68 16.06 -5.68
N LEU A 86 -2.99 17.21 -5.64
CA LEU A 86 -1.86 17.52 -6.52
C LEU A 86 -0.62 16.68 -6.15
N PRO A 87 0.03 16.01 -7.13
CA PRO A 87 1.23 15.20 -6.88
C PRO A 87 2.38 15.98 -6.21
N GLU A 88 2.62 17.23 -6.62
CA GLU A 88 3.64 18.10 -6.02
C GLU A 88 3.33 18.40 -4.55
N ALA A 89 2.06 18.54 -4.17
CA ALA A 89 1.67 18.76 -2.77
C ALA A 89 1.99 17.53 -1.92
N VAL A 90 1.71 16.33 -2.42
CA VAL A 90 2.08 15.07 -1.76
C VAL A 90 3.60 14.94 -1.66
N ARG A 91 4.35 15.25 -2.72
CA ARG A 91 5.82 15.27 -2.67
C ARG A 91 6.36 16.27 -1.64
N TYR A 92 5.74 17.45 -1.57
CA TYR A 92 6.11 18.51 -0.62
C TYR A 92 5.82 18.10 0.84
N SER A 93 4.73 17.37 1.09
CA SER A 93 4.40 16.88 2.42
C SER A 93 5.43 15.93 3.04
N GLY A 94 6.35 15.40 2.24
CA GLY A 94 7.35 14.43 2.71
C GLY A 94 6.93 12.96 2.50
N ALA A 95 5.70 12.70 2.08
CA ALA A 95 5.26 11.36 1.69
C ALA A 95 6.15 10.77 0.59
N ILE A 96 6.38 9.47 0.63
CA ILE A 96 7.26 8.80 -0.33
C ILE A 96 6.54 8.27 -1.55
N GLY A 97 5.21 8.18 -1.51
CA GLY A 97 4.41 7.61 -2.60
C GLY A 97 2.91 7.68 -2.35
N THR A 98 2.17 6.91 -3.13
CA THR A 98 0.70 6.87 -3.07
C THR A 98 0.14 5.49 -3.41
N LEU A 99 -1.05 5.18 -2.89
CA LEU A 99 -1.93 4.19 -3.49
C LEU A 99 -2.55 4.77 -4.77
N VAL A 100 -2.79 3.94 -5.78
CA VAL A 100 -3.43 4.31 -7.05
C VAL A 100 -4.55 3.32 -7.32
N ASN A 101 -5.72 3.80 -7.70
CA ASN A 101 -6.86 2.97 -8.10
C ASN A 101 -7.36 1.98 -7.03
N HIS A 102 -7.27 2.34 -5.75
CA HIS A 102 -7.86 1.50 -4.70
C HIS A 102 -9.36 1.27 -4.95
N ALA A 103 -9.89 0.09 -4.61
CA ALA A 103 -11.27 -0.30 -4.90
C ALA A 103 -12.33 0.69 -4.38
N GLU A 104 -12.03 1.44 -3.32
CA GLU A 104 -12.90 2.49 -2.76
C GLU A 104 -12.76 3.85 -3.47
N CYS A 105 -11.77 4.01 -4.36
CA CYS A 105 -11.52 5.22 -5.16
C CYS A 105 -10.99 4.81 -6.54
N GLN A 106 -11.86 4.19 -7.33
CA GLN A 106 -11.51 3.67 -8.65
C GLN A 106 -11.28 4.78 -9.66
N MET A 107 -10.33 4.56 -10.54
CA MET A 107 -9.92 5.48 -11.60
C MET A 107 -10.08 4.81 -12.97
N ASN A 108 -10.30 5.59 -14.02
CA ASN A 108 -10.15 5.07 -15.38
C ASN A 108 -8.68 4.85 -15.74
N TRP A 109 -8.41 4.07 -16.80
CA TRP A 109 -7.03 3.69 -17.13
C TRP A 109 -6.16 4.86 -17.61
N GLU A 110 -6.76 5.87 -18.24
CA GLU A 110 -6.08 7.09 -18.66
C GLU A 110 -5.58 7.88 -17.44
N ASP A 111 -6.40 8.00 -16.40
CA ASP A 111 -6.03 8.68 -15.16
C ASP A 111 -4.99 7.87 -14.37
N ILE A 112 -5.08 6.53 -14.37
CA ILE A 112 -4.07 5.65 -13.75
C ILE A 112 -2.70 5.89 -14.41
N GLU A 113 -2.64 5.86 -15.75
CA GLU A 113 -1.42 6.09 -16.52
C GLU A 113 -0.85 7.49 -16.25
N ALA A 114 -1.70 8.53 -16.29
CA ALA A 114 -1.29 9.89 -15.98
C ALA A 114 -0.74 10.00 -14.55
N THR A 115 -1.40 9.39 -13.56
CA THR A 115 -0.97 9.40 -12.16
C THR A 115 0.39 8.73 -11.98
N ILE A 116 0.58 7.53 -12.55
CA ILE A 116 1.86 6.81 -12.48
C ILE A 116 2.98 7.61 -13.14
N SER A 117 2.70 8.23 -14.31
CA SER A 117 3.67 9.07 -15.01
C SER A 117 4.08 10.28 -14.16
N ARG A 118 3.10 11.00 -13.59
CA ARG A 118 3.36 12.16 -12.74
C ARG A 118 4.14 11.79 -11.48
N CYS A 119 3.76 10.70 -10.82
CA CYS A 119 4.48 10.20 -9.64
C CYS A 119 5.94 9.88 -9.99
N ARG A 120 6.20 9.22 -11.10
CA ARG A 120 7.55 8.89 -11.58
C ARG A 120 8.40 10.14 -11.82
N GLU A 121 7.86 11.18 -12.47
CA GLU A 121 8.54 12.45 -12.69
C GLU A 121 8.96 13.13 -11.38
N LEU A 122 8.16 12.98 -10.34
CA LEU A 122 8.39 13.57 -9.03
C LEU A 122 9.18 12.68 -8.06
N GLY A 123 9.50 11.44 -8.47
CA GLY A 123 10.16 10.45 -7.61
C GLY A 123 9.26 9.99 -6.44
N LEU A 124 7.94 9.95 -6.66
CA LEU A 124 6.96 9.33 -5.77
C LEU A 124 6.72 7.88 -6.17
N LEU A 125 6.69 6.99 -5.20
CA LEU A 125 6.38 5.58 -5.41
C LEU A 125 4.88 5.37 -5.66
N THR A 126 4.55 4.38 -6.47
CA THR A 126 3.18 4.02 -6.78
C THR A 126 2.88 2.58 -6.37
N VAL A 127 1.79 2.38 -5.62
CA VAL A 127 1.20 1.07 -5.34
C VAL A 127 -0.13 1.00 -6.10
N LEU A 128 -0.12 0.36 -7.27
CA LEU A 128 -1.32 0.23 -8.11
C LEU A 128 -2.18 -0.93 -7.62
N CYS A 129 -3.38 -0.62 -7.14
CA CYS A 129 -4.38 -1.61 -6.74
C CYS A 129 -5.14 -2.14 -7.96
N THR A 130 -5.32 -3.47 -8.03
CA THR A 130 -5.97 -4.17 -9.12
C THR A 130 -6.93 -5.25 -8.60
N ALA A 131 -8.07 -5.42 -9.28
CA ALA A 131 -9.13 -6.29 -8.81
C ALA A 131 -8.91 -7.79 -9.15
N ASP A 132 -8.18 -8.07 -10.22
CA ASP A 132 -8.02 -9.40 -10.78
C ASP A 132 -6.72 -9.55 -11.58
N VAL A 133 -6.48 -10.74 -12.12
CA VAL A 133 -5.27 -11.09 -12.90
C VAL A 133 -5.14 -10.24 -14.17
N GLU A 134 -6.24 -10.00 -14.89
CA GLU A 134 -6.20 -9.23 -16.15
C GLU A 134 -5.91 -7.75 -15.89
N ALA A 135 -6.54 -7.16 -14.87
CA ALA A 135 -6.22 -5.80 -14.43
C ALA A 135 -4.76 -5.70 -13.94
N THR A 136 -4.27 -6.70 -13.22
CA THR A 136 -2.87 -6.77 -12.75
C THR A 136 -1.91 -6.84 -13.93
N LYS A 137 -2.18 -7.67 -14.91
CA LYS A 137 -1.40 -7.78 -16.15
C LYS A 137 -1.36 -6.46 -16.92
N ARG A 138 -2.53 -5.81 -17.10
CA ARG A 138 -2.59 -4.48 -17.72
C ARG A 138 -1.81 -3.45 -16.90
N GLY A 139 -1.99 -3.44 -15.59
CA GLY A 139 -1.28 -2.53 -14.68
C GLY A 139 0.23 -2.67 -14.75
N ALA A 140 0.74 -3.90 -14.87
CA ALA A 140 2.18 -4.15 -14.98
C ALA A 140 2.81 -3.48 -16.22
N THR A 141 2.06 -3.30 -17.31
CA THR A 141 2.56 -2.61 -18.51
C THR A 141 2.80 -1.12 -18.30
N LEU A 142 2.17 -0.51 -17.28
CA LEU A 142 2.37 0.89 -16.90
C LEU A 142 3.62 1.09 -16.02
N ASN A 143 4.24 -0.03 -15.60
CA ASN A 143 5.46 -0.05 -14.81
C ASN A 143 5.33 0.74 -13.48
N PRO A 144 4.31 0.46 -12.63
CA PRO A 144 4.24 0.99 -11.27
C PRO A 144 5.39 0.43 -10.43
N ASP A 145 5.65 1.04 -9.27
CA ASP A 145 6.68 0.55 -8.35
C ASP A 145 6.25 -0.73 -7.62
N MET A 146 4.96 -0.87 -7.33
CA MET A 146 4.34 -2.07 -6.75
C MET A 146 2.93 -2.27 -7.31
N LEU A 147 2.45 -3.51 -7.28
CA LEU A 147 1.06 -3.88 -7.56
C LEU A 147 0.45 -4.48 -6.29
N ALA A 148 -0.79 -4.14 -5.97
CA ALA A 148 -1.57 -4.78 -4.90
C ALA A 148 -2.81 -5.44 -5.50
N VAL A 149 -2.95 -6.76 -5.30
CA VAL A 149 -4.08 -7.51 -5.83
C VAL A 149 -5.18 -7.60 -4.78
N GLU A 150 -6.31 -6.97 -5.07
CA GLU A 150 -7.43 -6.78 -4.15
C GLU A 150 -8.77 -7.16 -4.80
N PRO A 151 -9.14 -8.47 -4.88
CA PRO A 151 -10.47 -8.85 -5.33
C PRO A 151 -11.54 -8.14 -4.48
N PRO A 152 -12.41 -7.29 -5.08
CA PRO A 152 -13.30 -6.41 -4.33
C PRO A 152 -14.21 -7.13 -3.34
N GLU A 153 -14.63 -8.34 -3.67
CA GLU A 153 -15.50 -9.17 -2.83
C GLU A 153 -14.81 -9.69 -1.55
N LEU A 154 -13.49 -9.58 -1.45
CA LEU A 154 -12.72 -10.01 -0.28
C LEU A 154 -12.21 -8.83 0.57
N ILE A 155 -12.36 -7.60 0.07
CA ILE A 155 -11.95 -6.40 0.82
C ILE A 155 -12.84 -6.23 2.06
N GLY A 156 -12.22 -6.14 3.23
CA GLY A 156 -12.94 -6.06 4.51
C GLY A 156 -13.68 -7.34 4.90
N GLY A 157 -13.48 -8.42 4.13
CA GLY A 157 -14.09 -9.72 4.36
C GLY A 157 -13.48 -10.52 5.50
N GLU A 158 -14.09 -11.68 5.77
CA GLU A 158 -13.67 -12.59 6.85
C GLU A 158 -12.55 -13.56 6.42
N ILE A 159 -12.33 -13.74 5.12
CA ILE A 159 -11.37 -14.70 4.57
C ILE A 159 -10.37 -13.95 3.68
N SER A 160 -9.08 -14.24 3.86
CA SER A 160 -8.03 -13.63 3.05
C SER A 160 -8.05 -14.15 1.60
N VAL A 161 -7.60 -13.31 0.66
CA VAL A 161 -7.48 -13.71 -0.75
C VAL A 161 -6.48 -14.86 -0.92
N SER A 162 -5.42 -14.91 -0.12
CA SER A 162 -4.45 -16.00 -0.15
C SER A 162 -5.06 -17.35 0.22
N THR A 163 -6.15 -17.35 0.97
CA THR A 163 -6.89 -18.56 1.38
C THR A 163 -8.10 -18.81 0.49
N ALA A 164 -8.91 -17.78 0.19
CA ALA A 164 -10.15 -17.94 -0.58
C ALA A 164 -9.89 -18.15 -2.08
N LYS A 165 -8.88 -17.46 -2.63
CA LYS A 165 -8.54 -17.47 -4.07
C LYS A 165 -7.02 -17.45 -4.29
N PRO A 166 -6.28 -18.47 -3.82
CA PRO A 166 -4.81 -18.51 -3.92
C PRO A 166 -4.32 -18.43 -5.38
N GLU A 167 -5.12 -18.90 -6.32
CA GLU A 167 -4.83 -18.81 -7.76
C GLU A 167 -4.73 -17.36 -8.23
N VAL A 168 -5.53 -16.45 -7.71
CA VAL A 168 -5.50 -15.03 -8.10
C VAL A 168 -4.14 -14.41 -7.77
N ILE A 169 -3.59 -14.70 -6.59
CA ILE A 169 -2.27 -14.18 -6.21
C ILE A 169 -1.18 -14.83 -7.07
N ARG A 170 -1.15 -16.18 -7.16
CA ARG A 170 -0.13 -16.89 -7.93
C ARG A 170 -0.13 -16.48 -9.40
N ASP A 171 -1.32 -16.41 -10.02
CA ASP A 171 -1.45 -16.11 -11.44
C ASP A 171 -1.14 -14.64 -11.73
N SER A 172 -1.46 -13.71 -10.81
CA SER A 172 -1.04 -12.31 -10.88
C SER A 172 0.49 -12.18 -10.79
N VAL A 173 1.13 -12.83 -9.84
CA VAL A 173 2.60 -12.87 -9.72
C VAL A 173 3.24 -13.41 -11.00
N SER A 174 2.70 -14.52 -11.54
CA SER A 174 3.18 -15.11 -12.78
C SER A 174 3.03 -14.15 -13.96
N ALA A 175 1.88 -13.48 -14.11
CA ALA A 175 1.64 -12.53 -15.18
C ALA A 175 2.56 -11.30 -15.09
N VAL A 176 2.79 -10.77 -13.90
CA VAL A 176 3.70 -9.64 -13.67
C VAL A 176 5.14 -10.05 -14.02
N ASN A 177 5.60 -11.22 -13.59
CA ASN A 177 6.94 -11.71 -13.87
C ASN A 177 7.23 -11.90 -15.37
N GLN A 178 6.21 -12.14 -16.18
CA GLN A 178 6.34 -12.24 -17.64
C GLN A 178 6.50 -10.88 -18.31
N ILE A 179 6.03 -9.80 -17.67
CA ILE A 179 6.07 -8.42 -18.21
C ILE A 179 7.29 -7.69 -17.65
N ASN A 180 7.38 -7.62 -16.32
CA ASN A 180 8.48 -7.01 -15.59
C ASN A 180 8.69 -7.69 -14.23
N PRO A 181 9.65 -8.62 -14.10
CA PRO A 181 9.91 -9.34 -12.84
C PRO A 181 10.45 -8.45 -11.71
N GLY A 182 10.74 -7.18 -12.02
CA GLY A 182 11.17 -6.21 -11.02
C GLY A 182 10.03 -5.52 -10.26
N ILE A 183 8.75 -5.77 -10.62
CA ILE A 183 7.59 -5.18 -9.93
C ILE A 183 7.11 -6.13 -8.83
N PRO A 184 7.22 -5.76 -7.54
CA PRO A 184 6.67 -6.55 -6.44
C PRO A 184 5.13 -6.61 -6.51
N VAL A 185 4.58 -7.79 -6.21
CA VAL A 185 3.12 -7.98 -6.08
C VAL A 185 2.79 -8.17 -4.61
N LEU A 186 1.87 -7.36 -4.09
CA LEU A 186 1.35 -7.42 -2.73
C LEU A 186 -0.01 -8.15 -2.70
N CYS A 187 -0.27 -8.90 -1.64
CA CYS A 187 -1.58 -9.45 -1.35
C CYS A 187 -2.41 -8.39 -0.60
N GLY A 188 -3.53 -7.93 -1.18
CA GLY A 188 -4.23 -6.72 -0.76
C GLY A 188 -5.58 -6.92 -0.07
N ALA A 189 -6.10 -8.15 0.13
CA ALA A 189 -7.44 -8.32 0.70
C ALA A 189 -7.53 -9.41 1.77
N GLY A 190 -8.24 -9.11 2.86
CA GLY A 190 -8.69 -10.05 3.88
C GLY A 190 -7.61 -10.65 4.78
N VAL A 191 -6.36 -10.19 4.73
CA VAL A 191 -5.25 -10.69 5.56
C VAL A 191 -5.47 -10.29 7.03
N LYS A 192 -5.40 -11.28 7.96
CA LYS A 192 -5.73 -11.09 9.36
C LYS A 192 -4.64 -11.52 10.34
N ASP A 193 -3.88 -12.54 9.99
CA ASP A 193 -2.91 -13.18 10.88
C ASP A 193 -1.64 -13.62 10.13
N LYS A 194 -0.68 -14.15 10.89
CA LYS A 194 0.59 -14.66 10.36
C LYS A 194 0.42 -15.80 9.36
N ALA A 195 -0.62 -16.63 9.49
CA ALA A 195 -0.83 -17.73 8.56
C ALA A 195 -1.24 -17.22 7.18
N ASP A 196 -2.08 -16.18 7.13
CA ASP A 196 -2.45 -15.48 5.90
C ASP A 196 -1.23 -14.83 5.24
N VAL A 197 -0.36 -14.16 6.02
CA VAL A 197 0.88 -13.54 5.54
C VAL A 197 1.80 -14.60 4.96
N SER A 198 2.15 -15.65 5.72
CA SER A 198 3.01 -16.75 5.25
C SER A 198 2.44 -17.42 4.00
N LYS A 199 1.11 -17.59 3.94
CA LYS A 199 0.45 -18.14 2.76
C LYS A 199 0.60 -17.25 1.54
N ALA A 200 0.38 -15.92 1.68
CA ALA A 200 0.56 -14.95 0.60
C ALA A 200 2.01 -14.98 0.06
N LEU A 201 3.00 -14.97 0.94
CA LEU A 201 4.42 -15.03 0.55
C LEU A 201 4.75 -16.36 -0.16
N SER A 202 4.20 -17.48 0.32
CA SER A 202 4.39 -18.80 -0.33
C SER A 202 3.82 -18.85 -1.76
N LEU A 203 2.88 -17.98 -2.11
CA LEU A 203 2.30 -17.84 -3.45
C LEU A 203 3.10 -16.88 -4.35
N GLY A 204 4.20 -16.31 -3.84
CA GLY A 204 5.09 -15.39 -4.55
C GLY A 204 4.81 -13.91 -4.31
N SER A 205 3.85 -13.57 -3.43
CA SER A 205 3.67 -12.19 -2.98
C SER A 205 4.93 -11.70 -2.25
N GLN A 206 5.26 -10.42 -2.40
CA GLN A 206 6.42 -9.80 -1.77
C GLN A 206 5.99 -8.78 -0.69
N GLY A 207 4.77 -8.88 -0.22
CA GLY A 207 4.23 -8.07 0.87
C GLY A 207 2.72 -8.11 0.94
N ILE A 208 2.20 -7.29 1.85
CA ILE A 208 0.78 -7.24 2.21
C ILE A 208 0.32 -5.78 2.17
N LEU A 209 -0.88 -5.55 1.66
CA LEU A 209 -1.63 -4.31 1.84
C LEU A 209 -2.90 -4.64 2.62
N LEU A 210 -3.08 -4.08 3.81
CA LEU A 210 -4.22 -4.37 4.68
C LEU A 210 -4.73 -3.10 5.39
N ALA A 211 -5.88 -3.20 6.06
CA ALA A 211 -6.51 -2.06 6.73
C ALA A 211 -7.17 -2.45 8.06
N SER A 212 -8.44 -2.87 8.01
CA SER A 212 -9.34 -2.99 9.18
C SER A 212 -8.82 -3.90 10.30
N GLY A 213 -8.12 -4.98 9.96
CA GLY A 213 -7.58 -5.92 10.94
C GLY A 213 -6.63 -5.26 11.94
N VAL A 214 -5.87 -4.27 11.50
CA VAL A 214 -4.96 -3.47 12.34
C VAL A 214 -5.67 -2.22 12.86
N VAL A 215 -6.22 -1.39 11.94
CA VAL A 215 -6.71 -0.04 12.26
C VAL A 215 -7.86 -0.05 13.27
N LYS A 216 -8.76 -1.03 13.17
CA LYS A 216 -9.94 -1.15 14.04
C LYS A 216 -9.70 -2.02 15.27
N SER A 217 -8.49 -2.55 15.46
CA SER A 217 -8.16 -3.40 16.59
C SER A 217 -8.05 -2.58 17.87
N SER A 218 -8.58 -3.12 18.98
CA SER A 218 -8.31 -2.58 20.32
C SER A 218 -6.88 -2.87 20.82
N GLU A 219 -6.17 -3.81 20.15
CA GLU A 219 -4.79 -4.20 20.48
C GLU A 219 -3.91 -4.20 19.20
N PRO A 220 -3.71 -3.06 18.50
CA PRO A 220 -3.03 -3.04 17.19
C PRO A 220 -1.59 -3.54 17.26
N ARG A 221 -0.87 -3.28 18.36
CA ARG A 221 0.49 -3.81 18.56
C ARG A 221 0.52 -5.33 18.51
N LYS A 222 -0.43 -6.00 19.16
CA LYS A 222 -0.50 -7.47 19.20
C LYS A 222 -0.81 -8.06 17.82
N VAL A 223 -1.74 -7.43 17.08
CA VAL A 223 -2.06 -7.83 15.71
C VAL A 223 -0.86 -7.67 14.79
N LEU A 224 -0.16 -6.54 14.86
CA LEU A 224 1.03 -6.29 14.05
C LEU A 224 2.15 -7.29 14.37
N ILE A 225 2.39 -7.60 15.65
CA ILE A 225 3.40 -8.59 16.05
C ILE A 225 3.04 -9.98 15.52
N ASP A 226 1.76 -10.37 15.51
CA ASP A 226 1.34 -11.64 14.92
C ASP A 226 1.58 -11.63 13.40
N LEU A 227 1.17 -10.57 12.69
CA LEU A 227 1.35 -10.44 11.24
C LEU A 227 2.83 -10.55 10.83
N ILE A 228 3.74 -9.85 11.51
CA ILE A 228 5.18 -9.87 11.16
C ILE A 228 5.85 -11.23 11.41
N GLN A 229 5.29 -12.08 12.25
CA GLN A 229 5.75 -13.48 12.39
C GLN A 229 5.48 -14.33 11.16
N GLY A 230 4.69 -13.84 10.22
CA GLY A 230 4.42 -14.49 8.94
C GLY A 230 5.38 -14.08 7.81
N LEU A 231 6.19 -13.02 8.04
CA LEU A 231 7.22 -12.56 7.10
C LEU A 231 8.46 -13.46 7.18
#